data_5db4257a46cc8ca085fb361f0fb09102
#
_entry.id   5db4257a46cc8ca085fb361f0fb09102
#
_cell.length_a   1.000
_cell.length_b   1.000
_cell.length_c   1.000
_cell.angle_alpha   90.00
_cell.angle_beta   90.00
_cell.angle_gamma   90.00
#
_symmetry.space_group_name_H-M   'P 1'
#
loop_
_entity.id
_entity.type
_entity.pdbx_description
1 polymer ?
#
loop_
_entity_poly.entity_id
_entity_poly.type
_entity_poly.pdbx_seq_one_letter_code
_entity_poly.pdbx_strand_id
1 'polypeptide(L)'
;MKTIIVYTSQTGFTEKYAKLLGERLKGEVLTLKEAKKKPKDYFDDADAIIYGGWAMAGKVSGVSWFTKKIDNWKGKKLACFCVGASPIDAPDVGPCMDKVFNDEQKKFAKTFYCQGGLCYAKMSGPSRMAMKAFASMLAKRKNQTEDQKLMAKMVAQDYDISDPKFIDPIVAFVEG
;
A
#
# COMPACT_ATOMS: atom_id res chain seq x y z
N MET A 1 -14.38 4.27 -18.70
CA MET A 1 -12.98 3.90 -18.35
C MET A 1 -13.00 2.61 -17.56
N LYS A 2 -12.33 1.56 -18.05
CA LYS A 2 -12.21 0.28 -17.35
C LYS A 2 -11.05 0.32 -16.38
N THR A 3 -11.32 0.25 -15.08
CA THR A 3 -10.31 0.29 -14.03
C THR A 3 -10.23 -1.07 -13.33
N ILE A 4 -9.03 -1.60 -13.16
CA ILE A 4 -8.77 -2.83 -12.41
C ILE A 4 -7.87 -2.50 -11.21
N ILE A 5 -8.34 -2.84 -10.01
CA ILE A 5 -7.62 -2.68 -8.76
C ILE A 5 -7.19 -4.06 -8.27
N VAL A 6 -5.89 -4.28 -8.16
CA VAL A 6 -5.32 -5.52 -7.61
C VAL A 6 -4.71 -5.24 -6.26
N TYR A 7 -5.01 -6.04 -5.24
CA TYR A 7 -4.48 -5.80 -3.93
C TYR A 7 -4.02 -7.07 -3.21
N THR A 8 -3.17 -6.87 -2.22
CA THR A 8 -2.90 -7.85 -1.17
C THR A 8 -3.03 -7.19 0.18
N SER A 9 -3.64 -7.88 1.14
CA SER A 9 -3.90 -7.36 2.48
C SER A 9 -3.69 -8.47 3.51
N GLN A 10 -3.16 -8.11 4.69
CA GLN A 10 -3.02 -9.02 5.81
C GLN A 10 -4.03 -8.69 6.94
N THR A 11 -4.14 -7.42 7.27
CA THR A 11 -4.94 -6.96 8.42
C THR A 11 -6.24 -6.26 8.01
N GLY A 12 -6.49 -6.11 6.70
CA GLY A 12 -7.72 -5.53 6.16
C GLY A 12 -7.61 -4.08 5.71
N PHE A 13 -6.58 -3.33 6.12
CA PHE A 13 -6.47 -1.91 5.74
C PHE A 13 -6.31 -1.70 4.23
N THR A 14 -5.45 -2.49 3.57
CA THR A 14 -5.29 -2.39 2.10
C THR A 14 -6.58 -2.79 1.36
N GLU A 15 -7.27 -3.82 1.85
CA GLU A 15 -8.57 -4.25 1.31
C GLU A 15 -9.62 -3.14 1.42
N LYS A 16 -9.68 -2.44 2.56
CA LYS A 16 -10.59 -1.30 2.78
C LYS A 16 -10.40 -0.24 1.69
N TYR A 17 -9.15 0.18 1.44
CA TYR A 17 -8.85 1.17 0.38
C TYR A 17 -9.11 0.65 -1.02
N ALA A 18 -8.78 -0.62 -1.31
CA ALA A 18 -9.07 -1.22 -2.61
C ALA A 18 -10.56 -1.23 -2.93
N LYS A 19 -11.42 -1.55 -1.94
CA LYS A 19 -12.88 -1.52 -2.09
C LYS A 19 -13.39 -0.09 -2.29
N LEU A 20 -12.91 0.88 -1.50
CA LEU A 20 -13.26 2.29 -1.69
C LEU A 20 -12.88 2.81 -3.07
N LEU A 21 -11.71 2.46 -3.58
CA LEU A 21 -11.29 2.80 -4.94
C LEU A 21 -12.19 2.13 -5.99
N GLY A 22 -12.55 0.86 -5.78
CA GLY A 22 -13.48 0.14 -6.65
C GLY A 22 -14.84 0.81 -6.75
N GLU A 23 -15.39 1.25 -5.62
CA GLU A 23 -16.66 1.99 -5.57
C GLU A 23 -16.57 3.35 -6.28
N ARG A 24 -15.54 4.14 -5.97
CA ARG A 24 -15.36 5.50 -6.52
C ARG A 24 -15.09 5.48 -8.03
N LEU A 25 -14.26 4.55 -8.51
CA LEU A 25 -13.85 4.44 -9.92
C LEU A 25 -14.73 3.47 -10.73
N LYS A 26 -15.75 2.86 -10.11
CA LYS A 26 -16.56 1.78 -10.69
C LYS A 26 -15.69 0.67 -11.28
N GLY A 27 -14.58 0.38 -10.58
CA GLY A 27 -13.54 -0.54 -11.03
C GLY A 27 -13.72 -1.95 -10.48
N GLU A 28 -13.16 -2.92 -11.20
CA GLU A 28 -13.07 -4.30 -10.72
C GLU A 28 -12.00 -4.42 -9.65
N VAL A 29 -12.32 -5.09 -8.54
CA VAL A 29 -11.39 -5.28 -7.41
C VAL A 29 -11.03 -6.76 -7.31
N LEU A 30 -9.74 -7.06 -7.40
CA LEU A 30 -9.19 -8.41 -7.36
C LEU A 30 -8.14 -8.53 -6.26
N THR A 31 -8.14 -9.62 -5.55
CA THR A 31 -6.97 -9.99 -4.75
C THR A 31 -5.80 -10.36 -5.68
N LEU A 32 -4.57 -10.19 -5.21
CA LEU A 32 -3.37 -10.63 -5.96
C LEU A 32 -3.42 -12.12 -6.33
N LYS A 33 -4.06 -12.94 -5.48
CA LYS A 33 -4.24 -14.38 -5.74
C LYS A 33 -5.18 -14.63 -6.94
N GLU A 34 -6.26 -13.87 -7.05
CA GLU A 34 -7.19 -13.93 -8.19
C GLU A 34 -6.54 -13.37 -9.45
N ALA A 35 -5.89 -12.21 -9.36
CA ALA A 35 -5.19 -11.59 -10.48
C ALA A 35 -4.12 -12.49 -11.11
N LYS A 36 -3.42 -13.30 -10.30
CA LYS A 36 -2.44 -14.29 -10.78
C LYS A 36 -3.05 -15.45 -11.56
N LYS A 37 -4.34 -15.72 -11.40
CA LYS A 37 -5.06 -16.79 -12.10
C LYS A 37 -5.70 -16.32 -13.41
N LYS A 38 -5.75 -15.01 -13.65
CA LYS A 38 -6.33 -14.45 -14.87
C LYS A 38 -5.44 -14.73 -16.08
N PRO A 39 -6.01 -14.83 -17.29
CA PRO A 39 -5.25 -14.92 -18.53
C PRO A 39 -4.26 -13.76 -18.70
N LYS A 40 -3.26 -13.94 -19.56
CA LYS A 40 -2.21 -12.91 -19.76
C LYS A 40 -2.77 -11.60 -20.32
N ASP A 41 -3.76 -11.70 -21.19
CA ASP A 41 -4.44 -10.60 -21.90
C ASP A 41 -5.56 -9.94 -21.09
N TYR A 42 -5.87 -10.46 -19.90
CA TYR A 42 -6.97 -9.97 -19.06
C TYR A 42 -6.90 -8.47 -18.74
N PHE A 43 -5.72 -7.92 -18.69
CA PHE A 43 -5.47 -6.52 -18.34
C PHE A 43 -5.33 -5.61 -19.58
N ASP A 44 -5.39 -6.16 -20.79
CA ASP A 44 -5.04 -5.44 -22.02
C ASP A 44 -6.08 -4.39 -22.40
N ASP A 45 -7.34 -4.62 -22.09
CA ASP A 45 -8.45 -3.68 -22.33
C ASP A 45 -8.74 -2.72 -21.17
N ALA A 46 -7.96 -2.78 -20.09
CA ALA A 46 -8.06 -1.83 -18.99
C ALA A 46 -7.44 -0.47 -19.36
N ASP A 47 -8.11 0.62 -19.00
CA ASP A 47 -7.59 1.98 -19.11
C ASP A 47 -6.69 2.34 -17.93
N ALA A 48 -7.01 1.80 -16.75
CA ALA A 48 -6.26 2.01 -15.53
C ALA A 48 -6.02 0.71 -14.77
N ILE A 49 -4.81 0.53 -14.25
CA ILE A 49 -4.45 -0.62 -13.41
C ILE A 49 -3.79 -0.09 -12.13
N ILE A 50 -4.40 -0.39 -10.99
CA ILE A 50 -3.96 0.06 -9.68
C ILE A 50 -3.53 -1.15 -8.86
N TYR A 51 -2.35 -1.10 -8.25
CA TYR A 51 -1.89 -2.10 -7.31
C TYR A 51 -1.87 -1.56 -5.88
N GLY A 52 -2.39 -2.33 -4.93
CA GLY A 52 -2.38 -1.99 -3.51
C GLY A 52 -1.67 -3.06 -2.66
N GLY A 53 -0.75 -2.61 -1.80
CA GLY A 53 -0.08 -3.47 -0.83
C GLY A 53 0.18 -2.76 0.49
N TRP A 54 0.58 -3.51 1.53
CA TRP A 54 0.97 -2.91 2.81
C TRP A 54 2.48 -2.71 2.89
N ALA A 55 2.90 -1.73 3.69
CA ALA A 55 4.31 -1.49 3.98
C ALA A 55 4.90 -2.61 4.84
N MET A 56 5.98 -3.23 4.37
CA MET A 56 6.72 -4.26 5.08
C MET A 56 8.22 -4.09 4.85
N ALA A 57 8.96 -3.79 5.92
CA ALA A 57 10.43 -3.62 5.87
C ALA A 57 10.90 -2.66 4.75
N GLY A 58 10.25 -1.51 4.60
CA GLY A 58 10.58 -0.49 3.60
C GLY A 58 10.23 -0.86 2.15
N LYS A 59 9.33 -1.83 1.96
CA LYS A 59 8.82 -2.26 0.64
C LYS A 59 7.31 -2.40 0.68
N VAL A 60 6.68 -2.37 -0.50
CA VAL A 60 5.25 -2.67 -0.67
C VAL A 60 5.08 -4.17 -0.89
N SER A 61 4.27 -4.81 -0.06
CA SER A 61 4.03 -6.25 -0.14
C SER A 61 3.44 -6.64 -1.49
N GLY A 62 4.01 -7.68 -2.11
CA GLY A 62 3.55 -8.26 -3.37
C GLY A 62 3.75 -7.39 -4.63
N VAL A 63 4.33 -6.20 -4.51
CA VAL A 63 4.47 -5.24 -5.63
C VAL A 63 5.28 -5.77 -6.82
N SER A 64 6.17 -6.74 -6.59
CA SER A 64 6.98 -7.35 -7.65
C SER A 64 6.13 -7.98 -8.76
N TRP A 65 4.91 -8.41 -8.47
CA TRP A 65 3.98 -8.89 -9.50
C TRP A 65 3.58 -7.76 -10.46
N PHE A 66 3.34 -6.57 -9.93
CA PHE A 66 2.96 -5.39 -10.69
C PHE A 66 4.15 -4.82 -11.47
N THR A 67 5.27 -4.58 -10.79
CA THR A 67 6.46 -3.97 -11.41
C THR A 67 7.10 -4.81 -12.52
N LYS A 68 6.94 -6.14 -12.49
CA LYS A 68 7.39 -7.03 -13.58
C LYS A 68 6.51 -6.98 -14.82
N LYS A 69 5.29 -6.49 -14.71
CA LYS A 69 4.30 -6.45 -15.81
C LYS A 69 4.06 -5.03 -16.34
N ILE A 70 4.40 -4.02 -15.54
CA ILE A 70 4.03 -2.62 -15.78
C ILE A 70 4.54 -2.09 -17.13
N ASP A 71 5.66 -2.57 -17.62
CA ASP A 71 6.21 -2.16 -18.92
C ASP A 71 5.34 -2.60 -20.10
N ASN A 72 4.57 -3.68 -19.95
CA ASN A 72 3.61 -4.15 -20.94
C ASN A 72 2.32 -3.31 -20.96
N TRP A 73 2.13 -2.46 -19.96
CA TRP A 73 0.93 -1.64 -19.77
C TRP A 73 1.17 -0.15 -20.01
N LYS A 74 2.29 0.20 -20.65
CA LYS A 74 2.60 1.59 -21.02
C LYS A 74 1.44 2.21 -21.82
N GLY A 75 1.11 3.46 -21.53
CA GLY A 75 -0.05 4.15 -22.12
C GLY A 75 -1.33 4.06 -21.30
N LYS A 76 -1.38 3.21 -20.28
CA LYS A 76 -2.48 3.16 -19.30
C LYS A 76 -2.19 4.05 -18.09
N LYS A 77 -3.22 4.39 -17.31
CA LYS A 77 -3.04 5.00 -15.99
C LYS A 77 -2.57 3.94 -14.99
N LEU A 78 -1.34 4.04 -14.53
CA LEU A 78 -0.71 3.03 -13.68
C LEU A 78 -0.37 3.61 -12.31
N ALA A 79 -0.89 3.00 -11.26
CA ALA A 79 -0.70 3.47 -9.89
C ALA A 79 -0.35 2.33 -8.94
N CYS A 80 0.47 2.63 -7.94
CA CYS A 80 0.69 1.78 -6.78
C CYS A 80 0.36 2.54 -5.50
N PHE A 81 -0.53 2.03 -4.67
CA PHE A 81 -0.71 2.58 -3.33
C PHE A 81 -0.16 1.65 -2.26
N CYS A 82 0.51 2.25 -1.30
CA CYS A 82 1.07 1.58 -0.13
C CYS A 82 0.26 1.95 1.10
N VAL A 83 -0.18 0.96 1.85
CA VAL A 83 -0.84 1.19 3.14
C VAL A 83 0.14 0.90 4.27
N GLY A 84 0.45 1.92 5.04
CA GLY A 84 1.37 1.80 6.16
C GLY A 84 0.78 2.24 7.49
N ALA A 85 1.47 1.88 8.56
CA ALA A 85 1.08 2.22 9.92
C ALA A 85 1.63 3.59 10.38
N SER A 86 2.59 4.17 9.63
CA SER A 86 3.15 5.49 9.92
C SER A 86 2.23 6.61 9.44
N PRO A 87 2.23 7.79 10.09
CA PRO A 87 1.69 9.02 9.52
C PRO A 87 2.32 9.35 8.17
N ILE A 88 1.60 10.05 7.30
CA ILE A 88 2.06 10.32 5.92
C ILE A 88 3.33 11.17 5.85
N ASP A 89 3.57 12.01 6.85
CA ASP A 89 4.73 12.88 7.01
C ASP A 89 5.91 12.19 7.73
N ALA A 90 5.76 10.92 8.09
CA ALA A 90 6.84 10.18 8.73
C ALA A 90 8.04 9.99 7.77
N PRO A 91 9.28 10.10 8.28
CA PRO A 91 10.49 10.13 7.45
C PRO A 91 10.78 8.84 6.66
N ASP A 92 10.16 7.74 7.03
CA ASP A 92 10.29 6.44 6.35
C ASP A 92 9.35 6.27 5.15
N VAL A 93 8.31 7.10 5.03
CA VAL A 93 7.29 7.00 3.98
C VAL A 93 7.86 7.35 2.61
N GLY A 94 8.49 8.51 2.46
CA GLY A 94 9.09 8.94 1.19
C GLY A 94 10.05 7.91 0.60
N PRO A 95 11.10 7.48 1.33
CA PRO A 95 12.02 6.46 0.87
C PRO A 95 11.40 5.11 0.53
N CYS A 96 10.28 4.74 1.18
CA CYS A 96 9.53 3.53 0.83
C CYS A 96 8.84 3.68 -0.53
N MET A 97 8.20 4.83 -0.77
CA MET A 97 7.50 5.12 -2.02
C MET A 97 8.47 5.23 -3.21
N ASP A 98 9.62 5.85 -3.01
CA ASP A 98 10.64 6.05 -4.06
C ASP A 98 11.22 4.73 -4.59
N LYS A 99 11.21 3.68 -3.79
CA LYS A 99 11.75 2.36 -4.15
C LYS A 99 10.75 1.45 -4.89
N VAL A 100 9.50 1.88 -5.04
CA VAL A 100 8.46 1.06 -5.70
C VAL A 100 8.76 0.87 -7.17
N PHE A 101 9.10 1.96 -7.86
CA PHE A 101 9.39 1.99 -9.29
C PHE A 101 10.84 2.41 -9.54
N ASN A 102 11.44 1.87 -10.59
CA ASN A 102 12.70 2.39 -11.12
C ASN A 102 12.46 3.71 -11.88
N ASP A 103 13.54 4.41 -12.28
CA ASP A 103 13.44 5.75 -12.88
C ASP A 103 12.66 5.76 -14.19
N GLU A 104 12.75 4.71 -15.00
CA GLU A 104 11.97 4.59 -16.24
C GLU A 104 10.48 4.40 -15.94
N GLN A 105 10.14 3.57 -14.97
CA GLN A 105 8.75 3.30 -14.58
C GLN A 105 8.10 4.53 -13.92
N LYS A 106 8.85 5.35 -13.19
CA LYS A 106 8.37 6.61 -12.61
C LYS A 106 7.89 7.62 -13.65
N LYS A 107 8.33 7.50 -14.91
CA LYS A 107 7.89 8.38 -16.00
C LYS A 107 6.41 8.19 -16.38
N PHE A 108 5.85 7.00 -16.14
CA PHE A 108 4.48 6.65 -16.54
C PHE A 108 3.64 6.00 -15.44
N ALA A 109 4.17 5.79 -14.26
CA ALA A 109 3.46 5.24 -13.12
C ALA A 109 3.62 6.11 -11.88
N LYS A 110 2.60 6.14 -11.01
CA LYS A 110 2.59 6.96 -9.79
C LYS A 110 2.48 6.09 -8.54
N THR A 111 3.10 6.56 -7.46
CA THR A 111 2.99 5.97 -6.13
C THR A 111 2.18 6.86 -5.22
N PHE A 112 1.40 6.25 -4.34
CA PHE A 112 0.58 6.92 -3.34
C PHE A 112 0.71 6.22 -1.99
N TYR A 113 0.65 6.99 -0.92
CA TYR A 113 0.66 6.44 0.43
C TYR A 113 -0.70 6.68 1.09
N CYS A 114 -1.21 5.65 1.74
CA CYS A 114 -2.43 5.70 2.53
C CYS A 114 -2.11 5.31 3.98
N GLN A 115 -2.52 6.11 4.93
CA GLN A 115 -2.40 5.75 6.34
C GLN A 115 -3.35 4.60 6.66
N GLY A 116 -2.88 3.63 7.40
CA GLY A 116 -3.64 2.46 7.83
C GLY A 116 -3.63 2.34 9.34
N GLY A 117 -2.95 1.33 9.85
CA GLY A 117 -2.85 1.07 11.28
C GLY A 117 -2.24 -0.28 11.59
N LEU A 118 -2.36 -0.67 12.83
CA LEU A 118 -1.95 -1.98 13.32
C LEU A 118 -3.16 -2.74 13.88
N CYS A 119 -3.23 -4.02 13.56
CA CYS A 119 -4.20 -4.94 14.14
C CYS A 119 -3.50 -6.28 14.44
N TYR A 120 -2.97 -6.41 15.62
CA TYR A 120 -2.19 -7.58 16.05
C TYR A 120 -2.98 -8.88 15.96
N ALA A 121 -4.28 -8.83 16.23
CA ALA A 121 -5.16 -10.00 16.17
C ALA A 121 -5.22 -10.61 14.76
N LYS A 122 -5.14 -9.77 13.71
CA LYS A 122 -5.21 -10.18 12.29
C LYS A 122 -3.84 -10.42 11.65
N MET A 123 -2.74 -10.17 12.36
CA MET A 123 -1.40 -10.44 11.85
C MET A 123 -1.09 -11.94 11.87
N SER A 124 -0.35 -12.40 10.87
CA SER A 124 0.26 -13.74 10.91
C SER A 124 1.22 -13.85 12.10
N GLY A 125 1.47 -15.06 12.58
CA GLY A 125 2.39 -15.33 13.70
C GLY A 125 3.76 -14.64 13.54
N PRO A 126 4.46 -14.84 12.40
CA PRO A 126 5.74 -14.19 12.14
C PRO A 126 5.65 -12.66 12.11
N SER A 127 4.64 -12.08 11.45
CA SER A 127 4.46 -10.61 11.39
C SER A 127 4.17 -10.03 12.77
N ARG A 128 3.35 -10.69 13.57
CA ARG A 128 3.04 -10.30 14.94
C ARG A 128 4.29 -10.31 15.83
N MET A 129 5.11 -11.34 15.71
CA MET A 129 6.35 -11.47 16.47
C MET A 129 7.35 -10.38 16.08
N ALA A 130 7.53 -10.15 14.78
CA ALA A 130 8.41 -9.09 14.26
C ALA A 130 7.95 -7.70 14.74
N MET A 131 6.64 -7.43 14.71
CA MET A 131 6.08 -6.16 15.15
C MET A 131 6.24 -5.95 16.66
N LYS A 132 6.04 -6.97 17.49
CA LYS A 132 6.30 -6.92 18.93
C LYS A 132 7.76 -6.69 19.25
N ALA A 133 8.67 -7.34 18.52
CA ALA A 133 10.11 -7.11 18.66
C ALA A 133 10.49 -5.68 18.29
N PHE A 134 9.93 -5.13 17.22
CA PHE A 134 10.13 -3.75 16.80
C PHE A 134 9.61 -2.76 17.85
N ALA A 135 8.40 -2.95 18.36
CA ALA A 135 7.84 -2.13 19.45
C ALA A 135 8.72 -2.15 20.71
N SER A 136 9.21 -3.34 21.11
CA SER A 136 10.13 -3.49 22.24
C SER A 136 11.46 -2.76 22.00
N MET A 137 12.01 -2.84 20.79
CA MET A 137 13.23 -2.14 20.41
C MET A 137 13.04 -0.61 20.49
N LEU A 138 11.93 -0.10 19.98
CA LEU A 138 11.59 1.32 20.07
C LEU A 138 11.47 1.77 21.53
N ALA A 139 10.73 1.04 22.35
CA ALA A 139 10.51 1.38 23.76
C ALA A 139 11.82 1.41 24.59
N LYS A 140 12.85 0.63 24.21
CA LYS A 140 14.15 0.55 24.89
C LYS A 140 15.18 1.58 24.40
N ARG A 141 14.87 2.37 23.36
CA ARG A 141 15.79 3.39 22.87
C ARG A 141 16.08 4.43 23.95
N LYS A 142 17.37 4.72 24.18
CA LYS A 142 17.79 5.81 25.06
C LYS A 142 17.65 7.16 24.34
N ASN A 143 17.41 8.23 25.10
CA ASN A 143 17.32 9.61 24.59
C ASN A 143 16.25 9.82 23.50
N GLN A 144 15.07 9.27 23.71
CA GLN A 144 13.94 9.45 22.79
C GLN A 144 13.37 10.87 22.89
N THR A 145 13.03 11.45 21.73
CA THR A 145 12.16 12.63 21.66
C THR A 145 10.74 12.26 22.08
N GLU A 146 9.90 13.25 22.39
CA GLU A 146 8.49 13.00 22.75
C GLU A 146 7.73 12.30 21.60
N ASP A 147 7.99 12.68 20.33
CA ASP A 147 7.40 12.04 19.16
C ASP A 147 7.82 10.56 19.05
N GLN A 148 9.09 10.25 19.34
CA GLN A 148 9.58 8.87 19.33
C GLN A 148 8.95 8.03 20.45
N LYS A 149 8.71 8.62 21.63
CA LYS A 149 7.99 7.95 22.73
C LYS A 149 6.53 7.70 22.35
N LEU A 150 5.87 8.69 21.73
CA LEU A 150 4.50 8.55 21.25
C LEU A 150 4.40 7.43 20.19
N MET A 151 5.31 7.42 19.22
CA MET A 151 5.39 6.37 18.20
C MET A 151 5.59 4.98 18.83
N ALA A 152 6.50 4.86 19.82
CA ALA A 152 6.72 3.60 20.52
C ALA A 152 5.46 3.08 21.23
N LYS A 153 4.66 3.97 21.82
CA LYS A 153 3.38 3.65 22.46
C LYS A 153 2.34 3.22 21.41
N MET A 154 2.24 3.95 20.30
CA MET A 154 1.31 3.61 19.20
C MET A 154 1.61 2.23 18.64
N VAL A 155 2.86 1.94 18.31
CA VAL A 155 3.27 0.67 17.71
C VAL A 155 3.08 -0.52 18.65
N ALA A 156 2.99 -0.32 19.95
CA ALA A 156 2.80 -1.37 20.95
C ALA A 156 1.36 -1.91 21.03
N GLN A 157 0.39 -1.26 20.41
CA GLN A 157 -1.04 -1.59 20.48
C GLN A 157 -1.73 -1.51 19.11
N ASP A 158 -2.98 -1.98 19.06
CA ASP A 158 -3.82 -1.81 17.87
C ASP A 158 -4.23 -0.33 17.74
N TYR A 159 -4.22 0.16 16.49
CA TYR A 159 -4.76 1.49 16.16
C TYR A 159 -5.17 1.56 14.69
N ASP A 160 -6.05 2.50 14.36
CA ASP A 160 -6.51 2.81 13.02
C ASP A 160 -6.42 4.33 12.79
N ILE A 161 -5.60 4.74 11.83
CA ILE A 161 -5.47 6.11 11.34
C ILE A 161 -5.83 6.20 9.86
N SER A 162 -6.60 5.22 9.36
CA SER A 162 -7.08 5.21 7.99
C SER A 162 -8.19 6.24 7.80
N ASP A 163 -8.13 6.95 6.67
CA ASP A 163 -9.11 7.97 6.29
C ASP A 163 -9.41 7.83 4.79
N PRO A 164 -10.70 7.78 4.39
CA PRO A 164 -11.09 7.73 2.97
C PRO A 164 -10.43 8.79 2.08
N LYS A 165 -10.08 9.96 2.61
CA LYS A 165 -9.42 11.04 1.85
C LYS A 165 -8.10 10.62 1.19
N PHE A 166 -7.42 9.57 1.70
CA PHE A 166 -6.18 9.09 1.12
C PHE A 166 -6.34 8.45 -0.27
N ILE A 167 -7.58 8.13 -0.70
CA ILE A 167 -7.80 7.69 -2.08
C ILE A 167 -8.03 8.87 -3.05
N ASP A 168 -8.34 10.07 -2.58
CA ASP A 168 -8.67 11.20 -3.46
C ASP A 168 -7.55 11.54 -4.46
N PRO A 169 -6.26 11.57 -4.09
CA PRO A 169 -5.17 11.76 -5.07
C PRO A 169 -5.07 10.63 -6.11
N ILE A 170 -5.44 9.40 -5.72
CA ILE A 170 -5.43 8.24 -6.63
C ILE A 170 -6.56 8.38 -7.64
N VAL A 171 -7.76 8.72 -7.17
CA VAL A 171 -8.93 8.96 -8.02
C VAL A 171 -8.65 10.10 -8.98
N ALA A 172 -8.15 11.25 -8.49
CA ALA A 172 -7.80 12.39 -9.33
C ALA A 172 -6.77 12.03 -10.42
N PHE A 173 -5.76 11.21 -10.09
CA PHE A 173 -4.77 10.73 -11.07
C PHE A 173 -5.39 9.87 -12.15
N VAL A 174 -6.36 9.03 -11.79
CA VAL A 174 -6.99 8.09 -12.73
C VAL A 174 -7.98 8.80 -13.63
N GLU A 175 -8.76 9.75 -13.10
CA GLU A 175 -9.82 10.48 -13.84
C GLU A 175 -9.28 11.67 -14.68
N GLY A 176 -8.13 12.25 -14.29
CA GLY A 176 -7.48 13.39 -14.98
C GLY A 176 -6.49 12.96 -16.01
#